data_64da6e93146edad6f394f7206147eae3
#
_entry.id   64da6e93146edad6f394f7206147eae3
#
_cell.length_a   1.000
_cell.length_b   1.000
_cell.length_c   1.000
_cell.angle_alpha   90.00
_cell.angle_beta   90.00
_cell.angle_gamma   90.00
#
_symmetry.space_group_name_H-M   'P 1'
#
loop_
_entity.id
_entity.type
_entity.pdbx_description
1 polymer ?
#
loop_
_entity_poly.entity_id
_entity_poly.type
_entity_poly.pdbx_seq_one_letter_code
_entity_poly.pdbx_strand_id
1 'polypeptide(L)'
;EAFGGVDRVVVRDLPRPDPGPGEVLVRVKAAAMNPIDCKLREGTFRLIFRVKPPFVLGFDLAGEVEAVGPGVTRLRPGDAVFGTMARPGAHAELAVAGEELLLPKPARLSFEEAAAVPAAAMSALQALRDARVGEGRRVLLNGAGGGIGTFAIQVAKAAGARVAAVASARNQDLLRDLGADECLDYAREDFARRERAFDAILDLVPNRSFPSC
;
A
#
# COMPACT_ATOMS: atom_id res chain seq x y z
N GLU A 1 18.12 1.91 16.35
CA GLU A 1 18.37 1.35 17.70
C GLU A 1 17.36 1.83 18.73
N ALA A 2 16.64 2.89 18.44
CA ALA A 2 15.54 3.44 19.24
C ALA A 2 14.48 3.99 18.30
N PHE A 3 13.27 4.17 18.79
CA PHE A 3 12.26 4.97 18.07
C PHE A 3 12.70 6.42 17.94
N GLY A 4 12.32 7.08 16.84
CA GLY A 4 12.66 8.51 16.64
C GLY A 4 12.69 8.94 15.17
N GLY A 5 13.45 9.97 14.90
CA GLY A 5 13.63 10.55 13.57
C GLY A 5 14.46 9.68 12.61
N VAL A 6 14.70 10.20 11.42
CA VAL A 6 15.49 9.51 10.38
C VAL A 6 16.94 9.26 10.82
N ASP A 7 17.46 10.06 11.74
CA ASP A 7 18.78 9.91 12.38
C ASP A 7 18.95 8.57 13.15
N ARG A 8 17.86 7.89 13.45
CA ARG A 8 17.84 6.57 14.11
C ARG A 8 17.92 5.40 13.12
N VAL A 9 17.82 5.67 11.84
CA VAL A 9 17.95 4.65 10.79
C VAL A 9 19.44 4.46 10.48
N VAL A 10 19.91 3.23 10.59
CA VAL A 10 21.29 2.85 10.28
C VAL A 10 21.30 1.64 9.35
N VAL A 11 22.29 1.57 8.48
CA VAL A 11 22.55 0.38 7.65
C VAL A 11 23.51 -0.52 8.43
N ARG A 12 23.16 -1.80 8.53
CA ARG A 12 23.97 -2.82 9.27
C ARG A 12 23.92 -4.16 8.57
N ASP A 13 24.98 -4.91 8.73
CA ASP A 13 24.98 -6.33 8.42
C ASP A 13 24.20 -7.10 9.50
N LEU A 14 23.31 -7.98 9.05
CA LEU A 14 22.51 -8.86 9.89
C LEU A 14 22.75 -10.32 9.49
N PRO A 15 22.62 -11.26 10.41
CA PRO A 15 22.66 -12.68 10.05
C PRO A 15 21.60 -12.99 8.98
N ARG A 16 21.97 -13.86 8.02
CA ARG A 16 21.01 -14.37 7.04
C ARG A 16 19.86 -15.05 7.77
N PRO A 17 18.60 -14.66 7.50
CA PRO A 17 17.47 -15.35 8.10
C PRO A 17 17.17 -16.65 7.36
N ASP A 18 16.64 -17.64 8.08
CA ASP A 18 16.17 -18.90 7.53
C ASP A 18 14.63 -18.93 7.56
N PRO A 19 13.95 -19.37 6.47
CA PRO A 19 12.50 -19.46 6.44
C PRO A 19 11.99 -20.63 7.29
N GLY A 20 11.06 -20.36 8.19
CA GLY A 20 10.33 -21.34 8.98
C GLY A 20 9.21 -22.04 8.20
N PRO A 21 8.40 -22.88 8.87
CA PRO A 21 7.26 -23.55 8.23
C PRO A 21 6.27 -22.56 7.62
N GLY A 22 5.92 -22.74 6.33
CA GLY A 22 5.03 -21.86 5.58
C GLY A 22 5.66 -20.53 5.16
N GLU A 23 6.94 -20.32 5.41
CA GLU A 23 7.64 -19.08 5.10
C GLU A 23 8.55 -19.20 3.88
N VAL A 24 8.80 -18.10 3.24
CA VAL A 24 9.62 -17.95 2.03
C VAL A 24 10.70 -16.92 2.29
N LEU A 25 11.96 -17.27 2.00
CA LEU A 25 13.06 -16.32 1.97
C LEU A 25 13.11 -15.66 0.59
N VAL A 26 12.98 -14.35 0.56
CA VAL A 26 13.00 -13.54 -0.66
C VAL A 26 14.29 -12.73 -0.72
N ARG A 27 15.00 -12.83 -1.85
CA ARG A 27 16.05 -11.89 -2.23
C ARG A 27 15.38 -10.63 -2.76
N VAL A 28 15.34 -9.60 -1.95
CA VAL A 28 14.65 -8.35 -2.26
C VAL A 28 15.35 -7.61 -3.39
N LYS A 29 14.62 -7.24 -4.42
CA LYS A 29 15.07 -6.40 -5.54
C LYS A 29 14.58 -4.96 -5.38
N ALA A 30 13.39 -4.80 -4.81
CA ALA A 30 12.81 -3.50 -4.49
C ALA A 30 11.94 -3.61 -3.24
N ALA A 31 11.92 -2.58 -2.42
CA ALA A 31 11.03 -2.43 -1.28
C ALA A 31 10.40 -1.04 -1.30
N ALA A 32 9.10 -0.94 -1.00
CA ALA A 32 8.42 0.34 -0.94
C ALA A 32 8.52 0.95 0.46
N MET A 33 8.45 2.28 0.49
CA MET A 33 8.33 3.04 1.73
C MET A 33 6.92 3.61 1.82
N ASN A 34 6.21 3.26 2.87
CA ASN A 34 4.86 3.71 3.15
C ASN A 34 4.83 4.67 4.35
N PRO A 35 3.80 5.53 4.49
CA PRO A 35 3.64 6.37 5.68
C PRO A 35 3.65 5.60 7.00
N ILE A 36 3.21 4.34 6.99
CA ILE A 36 3.21 3.47 8.17
C ILE A 36 4.63 3.15 8.66
N ASP A 37 5.60 3.01 7.75
CA ASP A 37 7.01 2.76 8.10
C ASP A 37 7.59 3.92 8.89
N CYS A 38 7.29 5.16 8.46
CA CYS A 38 7.70 6.36 9.17
C CYS A 38 7.09 6.44 10.57
N LYS A 39 5.78 6.21 10.67
CA LYS A 39 5.05 6.23 11.95
C LYS A 39 5.51 5.13 12.89
N LEU A 40 5.83 3.93 12.36
CA LEU A 40 6.37 2.83 13.14
C LEU A 40 7.77 3.15 13.65
N ARG A 41 8.64 3.70 12.79
CA ARG A 41 9.97 4.20 13.20
C ARG A 41 9.88 5.21 14.34
N GLU A 42 8.89 6.11 14.30
CA GLU A 42 8.62 7.10 15.34
C GLU A 42 8.01 6.49 16.61
N GLY A 43 7.58 5.23 16.56
CA GLY A 43 7.00 4.51 17.69
C GLY A 43 5.47 4.65 17.84
N THR A 44 4.79 5.32 16.92
CA THR A 44 3.32 5.54 16.98
C THR A 44 2.54 4.23 17.05
N PHE A 45 2.91 3.24 16.23
CA PHE A 45 2.22 1.95 16.15
C PHE A 45 2.95 0.80 16.84
N ARG A 46 3.93 1.10 17.71
CA ARG A 46 4.77 0.08 18.38
C ARG A 46 4.00 -0.98 19.12
N LEU A 47 2.85 -0.63 19.72
CA LEU A 47 2.02 -1.56 20.48
C LEU A 47 1.18 -2.47 19.57
N ILE A 48 0.70 -1.95 18.43
CA ILE A 48 -0.09 -2.70 17.47
C ILE A 48 0.76 -3.78 16.80
N PHE A 49 1.92 -3.39 16.27
CA PHE A 49 2.85 -4.33 15.61
C PHE A 49 3.77 -5.07 16.59
N ARG A 50 3.70 -4.74 17.90
CA ARG A 50 4.52 -5.35 18.95
C ARG A 50 6.02 -5.35 18.63
N VAL A 51 6.50 -4.27 18.02
CA VAL A 51 7.92 -4.11 17.68
C VAL A 51 8.69 -3.42 18.80
N LYS A 52 9.94 -3.82 18.92
CA LYS A 52 10.94 -3.19 19.83
C LYS A 52 12.21 -2.96 19.02
N PRO A 53 12.84 -1.79 19.13
CA PRO A 53 14.16 -1.56 18.51
C PRO A 53 15.24 -2.48 19.10
N PRO A 54 16.24 -2.90 18.31
CA PRO A 54 16.37 -2.66 16.88
C PRO A 54 15.45 -3.57 16.04
N PHE A 55 14.93 -3.08 14.92
CA PHE A 55 14.17 -3.87 13.95
C PHE A 55 14.41 -3.34 12.54
N VAL A 56 14.21 -4.20 11.54
CA VAL A 56 14.28 -3.82 10.13
C VAL A 56 12.95 -3.18 9.71
N LEU A 57 12.99 -2.06 9.00
CA LEU A 57 11.81 -1.36 8.50
C LEU A 57 11.24 -2.03 7.24
N GLY A 58 10.09 -1.53 6.79
CA GLY A 58 9.45 -1.88 5.52
C GLY A 58 8.50 -3.06 5.63
N PHE A 59 7.38 -2.95 4.92
CA PHE A 59 6.38 -4.02 4.82
C PHE A 59 6.27 -4.57 3.40
N ASP A 60 6.37 -3.72 2.38
CA ASP A 60 6.16 -4.12 1.00
C ASP A 60 7.46 -4.41 0.29
N LEU A 61 7.49 -5.50 -0.46
CA LEU A 61 8.65 -5.93 -1.22
C LEU A 61 8.27 -6.55 -2.56
N ALA A 62 9.25 -6.58 -3.46
CA ALA A 62 9.29 -7.44 -4.62
C ALA A 62 10.70 -7.99 -4.80
N GLY A 63 10.80 -9.25 -5.22
CA GLY A 63 12.08 -9.92 -5.33
C GLY A 63 11.96 -11.32 -5.90
N GLU A 64 12.99 -12.11 -5.71
CA GLU A 64 13.06 -13.49 -6.16
C GLU A 64 13.10 -14.43 -4.94
N VAL A 65 12.36 -15.51 -5.01
CA VAL A 65 12.42 -16.56 -3.99
C VAL A 65 13.80 -17.17 -3.96
N GLU A 66 14.47 -17.08 -2.84
CA GLU A 66 15.82 -17.63 -2.59
C GLU A 66 15.75 -19.04 -2.01
N ALA A 67 14.83 -19.25 -1.05
CA ALA A 67 14.60 -20.53 -0.39
C ALA A 67 13.16 -20.58 0.14
N VAL A 68 12.69 -21.78 0.40
CA VAL A 68 11.36 -22.03 0.97
C VAL A 68 11.46 -22.90 2.20
N GLY A 69 10.65 -22.61 3.22
CA GLY A 69 10.52 -23.40 4.43
C GLY A 69 9.60 -24.63 4.23
N PRO A 70 9.56 -25.50 5.24
CA PRO A 70 8.67 -26.66 5.21
C PRO A 70 7.22 -26.27 5.01
N GLY A 71 6.47 -27.05 4.18
CA GLY A 71 5.03 -26.83 3.95
C GLY A 71 4.67 -25.75 2.93
N VAL A 72 5.64 -25.03 2.36
CA VAL A 72 5.44 -24.14 1.22
C VAL A 72 5.10 -24.97 -0.02
N THR A 73 4.03 -24.61 -0.73
CA THR A 73 3.49 -25.41 -1.85
C THR A 73 3.26 -24.64 -3.14
N ARG A 74 3.10 -23.31 -3.07
CA ARG A 74 2.76 -22.45 -4.23
C ARG A 74 3.96 -21.80 -4.87
N LEU A 75 5.03 -21.61 -4.10
CA LEU A 75 6.23 -20.88 -4.51
C LEU A 75 7.47 -21.79 -4.44
N ARG A 76 8.43 -21.51 -5.27
CA ARG A 76 9.71 -22.25 -5.35
C ARG A 76 10.87 -21.30 -5.61
N PRO A 77 12.12 -21.70 -5.29
CA PRO A 77 13.31 -20.91 -5.60
C PRO A 77 13.37 -20.50 -7.08
N GLY A 78 13.67 -19.22 -7.32
CA GLY A 78 13.71 -18.60 -8.64
C GLY A 78 12.42 -17.90 -9.05
N ASP A 79 11.29 -18.12 -8.36
CA ASP A 79 10.05 -17.40 -8.68
C ASP A 79 10.18 -15.91 -8.36
N ALA A 80 9.77 -15.06 -9.31
CA ALA A 80 9.63 -13.63 -9.09
C ALA A 80 8.31 -13.35 -8.34
N VAL A 81 8.40 -12.69 -7.18
CA VAL A 81 7.28 -12.46 -6.27
C VAL A 81 7.20 -11.00 -5.83
N PHE A 82 6.02 -10.60 -5.37
CA PHE A 82 5.79 -9.35 -4.67
C PHE A 82 4.72 -9.56 -3.60
N GLY A 83 4.71 -8.71 -2.59
CA GLY A 83 3.73 -8.80 -1.52
C GLY A 83 4.05 -7.90 -0.34
N THR A 84 3.30 -8.11 0.74
CA THR A 84 3.50 -7.41 2.00
C THR A 84 3.94 -8.40 3.08
N MET A 85 4.49 -7.90 4.16
CA MET A 85 4.94 -8.72 5.30
C MET A 85 3.99 -8.51 6.49
N ALA A 86 3.76 -9.56 7.28
CA ALA A 86 2.98 -9.46 8.52
C ALA A 86 3.68 -8.62 9.59
N ARG A 87 5.00 -8.53 9.53
CA ARG A 87 5.86 -7.72 10.40
C ARG A 87 6.85 -6.94 9.56
N PRO A 88 7.33 -5.77 10.03
CA PRO A 88 8.33 -5.01 9.28
C PRO A 88 9.62 -5.83 9.11
N GLY A 89 10.29 -5.66 7.97
CA GLY A 89 11.47 -6.44 7.60
C GLY A 89 11.88 -6.34 6.13
N ALA A 90 11.09 -5.63 5.29
CA ALA A 90 11.31 -5.59 3.85
C ALA A 90 12.53 -4.75 3.41
N HIS A 91 12.99 -3.80 4.23
CA HIS A 91 14.15 -2.96 3.90
C HIS A 91 15.48 -3.68 4.22
N ALA A 92 15.68 -4.83 3.62
CA ALA A 92 16.89 -5.66 3.73
C ALA A 92 17.15 -6.38 2.40
N GLU A 93 18.38 -6.89 2.20
CA GLU A 93 18.70 -7.70 1.01
C GLU A 93 17.95 -9.03 0.98
N LEU A 94 17.66 -9.59 2.16
CA LEU A 94 16.92 -10.83 2.34
C LEU A 94 15.82 -10.61 3.38
N ALA A 95 14.60 -11.03 3.05
CA ALA A 95 13.44 -10.92 3.92
C ALA A 95 12.66 -12.25 3.96
N VAL A 96 12.11 -12.59 5.12
CA VAL A 96 11.27 -13.77 5.30
C VAL A 96 9.81 -13.34 5.40
N ALA A 97 8.96 -13.89 4.54
CA ALA A 97 7.52 -13.62 4.51
C ALA A 97 6.71 -14.91 4.44
N GLY A 98 5.51 -14.91 4.99
CA GLY A 98 4.57 -16.02 4.81
C GLY A 98 4.19 -16.21 3.34
N GLU A 99 4.10 -17.45 2.88
CA GLU A 99 3.73 -17.76 1.49
C GLU A 99 2.40 -17.12 1.09
N GLU A 100 1.44 -17.04 2.02
CA GLU A 100 0.11 -16.50 1.80
C GLU A 100 0.10 -14.99 1.52
N LEU A 101 1.15 -14.28 1.90
CA LEU A 101 1.32 -12.84 1.71
C LEU A 101 2.05 -12.48 0.41
N LEU A 102 2.54 -13.49 -0.30
CA LEU A 102 3.29 -13.33 -1.54
C LEU A 102 2.47 -13.81 -2.74
N LEU A 103 2.58 -13.05 -3.83
CA LEU A 103 1.98 -13.38 -5.13
C LEU A 103 3.07 -13.41 -6.21
N PRO A 104 2.90 -14.24 -7.27
CA PRO A 104 3.75 -14.17 -8.44
C PRO A 104 3.74 -12.76 -9.04
N LYS A 105 4.92 -12.20 -9.29
CA LYS A 105 5.06 -10.87 -9.90
C LYS A 105 4.58 -10.92 -11.36
N PRO A 106 3.64 -10.04 -11.79
CA PRO A 106 3.29 -9.93 -13.19
C PRO A 106 4.52 -9.63 -14.06
N ALA A 107 4.69 -10.35 -15.16
CA ALA A 107 5.85 -10.21 -16.02
C ALA A 107 6.04 -8.78 -16.59
N ARG A 108 4.93 -8.06 -16.79
CA ARG A 108 4.91 -6.68 -17.32
C ARG A 108 5.38 -5.62 -16.33
N LEU A 109 5.44 -5.91 -15.03
CA LEU A 109 5.87 -4.96 -14.00
C LEU A 109 7.36 -5.15 -13.70
N SER A 110 8.10 -4.07 -13.51
CA SER A 110 9.41 -4.11 -12.88
C SER A 110 9.29 -4.53 -11.41
N PHE A 111 10.40 -4.79 -10.73
CA PHE A 111 10.36 -5.07 -9.30
C PHE A 111 9.97 -3.82 -8.49
N GLU A 112 10.41 -2.65 -8.92
CA GLU A 112 10.07 -1.36 -8.31
C GLU A 112 8.58 -1.07 -8.41
N GLU A 113 7.99 -1.24 -9.60
CA GLU A 113 6.54 -1.10 -9.81
C GLU A 113 5.77 -2.10 -8.96
N ALA A 114 6.20 -3.36 -8.94
CA ALA A 114 5.53 -4.41 -8.17
C ALA A 114 5.61 -4.17 -6.65
N ALA A 115 6.74 -3.68 -6.13
CA ALA A 115 6.90 -3.36 -4.72
C ALA A 115 5.98 -2.21 -4.26
N ALA A 116 5.61 -1.28 -5.15
CA ALA A 116 4.74 -0.16 -4.83
C ALA A 116 3.25 -0.54 -4.71
N VAL A 117 2.86 -1.76 -5.11
CA VAL A 117 1.46 -2.19 -5.19
C VAL A 117 0.86 -2.62 -3.85
N PRO A 118 1.49 -3.47 -2.99
CA PRO A 118 0.78 -4.28 -2.01
C PRO A 118 -0.04 -3.46 -1.01
N ALA A 119 0.57 -2.64 -0.17
CA ALA A 119 -0.15 -1.90 0.88
C ALA A 119 -1.16 -0.91 0.30
N ALA A 120 -0.79 -0.19 -0.75
CA ALA A 120 -1.64 0.84 -1.34
C ALA A 120 -2.86 0.23 -2.05
N ALA A 121 -2.65 -0.78 -2.89
CA ALA A 121 -3.74 -1.43 -3.63
C ALA A 121 -4.66 -2.24 -2.72
N MET A 122 -4.12 -2.97 -1.73
CA MET A 122 -4.92 -3.70 -0.74
C MET A 122 -5.80 -2.76 0.09
N SER A 123 -5.24 -1.64 0.55
CA SER A 123 -6.00 -0.63 1.31
C SER A 123 -7.14 -0.05 0.46
N ALA A 124 -6.87 0.29 -0.81
CA ALA A 124 -7.88 0.78 -1.74
C ALA A 124 -8.98 -0.26 -1.98
N LEU A 125 -8.61 -1.51 -2.29
CA LEU A 125 -9.54 -2.59 -2.57
C LEU A 125 -10.44 -2.90 -1.36
N GLN A 126 -9.86 -2.99 -0.17
CA GLN A 126 -10.63 -3.27 1.05
C GLN A 126 -11.60 -2.14 1.35
N ALA A 127 -11.15 -0.89 1.33
CA ALA A 127 -12.01 0.25 1.60
C ALA A 127 -13.18 0.37 0.61
N LEU A 128 -12.95 0.12 -0.69
CA LEU A 128 -13.99 0.13 -1.70
C LEU A 128 -14.98 -1.03 -1.53
N ARG A 129 -14.52 -2.22 -1.13
CA ARG A 129 -15.38 -3.37 -0.80
C ARG A 129 -16.24 -3.09 0.42
N ASP A 130 -15.67 -2.56 1.49
CA ASP A 130 -16.39 -2.25 2.73
C ASP A 130 -17.46 -1.17 2.48
N ALA A 131 -17.16 -0.20 1.61
CA ALA A 131 -18.10 0.82 1.16
C ALA A 131 -19.09 0.30 0.09
N ARG A 132 -19.00 -0.99 -0.31
CA ARG A 132 -19.82 -1.62 -1.34
C ARG A 132 -19.85 -0.85 -2.66
N VAL A 133 -18.70 -0.29 -3.03
CA VAL A 133 -18.55 0.40 -4.31
C VAL A 133 -18.58 -0.61 -5.45
N GLY A 134 -19.39 -0.35 -6.48
CA GLY A 134 -19.59 -1.26 -7.60
C GLY A 134 -20.35 -0.55 -8.74
N GLU A 135 -20.88 -1.35 -9.66
CA GLU A 135 -21.54 -0.87 -10.88
C GLU A 135 -22.61 0.22 -10.62
N GLY A 136 -22.52 1.31 -11.35
CA GLY A 136 -23.44 2.44 -11.30
C GLY A 136 -23.31 3.33 -10.07
N ARG A 137 -22.59 2.92 -9.03
CA ARG A 137 -22.41 3.74 -7.83
C ARG A 137 -21.44 4.89 -8.06
N ARG A 138 -21.71 6.01 -7.38
CA ARG A 138 -20.84 7.19 -7.41
C ARG A 138 -20.00 7.24 -6.15
N VAL A 139 -18.68 7.22 -6.30
CA VAL A 139 -17.73 7.34 -5.19
C VAL A 139 -16.90 8.61 -5.31
N LEU A 140 -16.74 9.31 -4.19
CA LEU A 140 -15.78 10.41 -4.08
C LEU A 140 -14.51 9.90 -3.35
N LEU A 141 -13.36 10.20 -3.94
CA LEU A 141 -12.04 9.88 -3.39
C LEU A 141 -11.34 11.18 -2.99
N ASN A 142 -11.33 11.51 -1.70
CA ASN A 142 -10.58 12.66 -1.19
C ASN A 142 -9.11 12.27 -0.97
N GLY A 143 -8.17 13.02 -1.55
CA GLY A 143 -6.74 12.68 -1.56
C GLY A 143 -6.36 11.69 -2.67
N ALA A 144 -7.09 11.72 -3.78
CA ALA A 144 -6.96 10.78 -4.90
C ALA A 144 -5.58 10.79 -5.59
N GLY A 145 -4.79 11.85 -5.46
CA GLY A 145 -3.42 11.92 -6.00
C GLY A 145 -2.35 11.22 -5.14
N GLY A 146 -2.74 10.60 -4.01
CA GLY A 146 -1.84 9.82 -3.16
C GLY A 146 -1.76 8.35 -3.57
N GLY A 147 -0.85 7.58 -2.93
CA GLY A 147 -0.61 6.17 -3.26
C GLY A 147 -1.88 5.32 -3.25
N ILE A 148 -2.68 5.37 -2.16
CA ILE A 148 -3.95 4.63 -2.09
C ILE A 148 -4.95 5.16 -3.11
N GLY A 149 -5.03 6.49 -3.29
CA GLY A 149 -6.01 7.13 -4.16
C GLY A 149 -5.85 6.75 -5.63
N THR A 150 -4.63 6.66 -6.12
CA THR A 150 -4.35 6.25 -7.51
C THR A 150 -4.80 4.82 -7.81
N PHE A 151 -4.65 3.89 -6.85
CA PHE A 151 -5.20 2.54 -6.96
C PHE A 151 -6.73 2.54 -6.78
N ALA A 152 -7.27 3.36 -5.87
CA ALA A 152 -8.70 3.43 -5.64
C ALA A 152 -9.48 3.87 -6.88
N ILE A 153 -8.96 4.83 -7.66
CA ILE A 153 -9.56 5.20 -8.95
C ILE A 153 -9.67 3.99 -9.85
N GLN A 154 -8.56 3.31 -10.10
CA GLN A 154 -8.49 2.18 -11.03
C GLN A 154 -9.38 1.01 -10.59
N VAL A 155 -9.36 0.66 -9.31
CA VAL A 155 -10.17 -0.43 -8.74
C VAL A 155 -11.66 -0.08 -8.81
N ALA A 156 -12.06 1.15 -8.46
CA ALA A 156 -13.45 1.59 -8.54
C ALA A 156 -13.95 1.61 -9.99
N LYS A 157 -13.13 2.08 -10.94
CA LYS A 157 -13.46 2.05 -12.37
C LYS A 157 -13.61 0.62 -12.89
N ALA A 158 -12.71 -0.28 -12.51
CA ALA A 158 -12.79 -1.70 -12.87
C ALA A 158 -14.05 -2.38 -12.30
N ALA A 159 -14.57 -1.88 -11.16
CA ALA A 159 -15.82 -2.33 -10.57
C ALA A 159 -17.09 -1.67 -11.19
N GLY A 160 -16.95 -0.84 -12.22
CA GLY A 160 -18.07 -0.17 -12.90
C GLY A 160 -18.60 1.07 -12.18
N ALA A 161 -17.89 1.61 -11.20
CA ALA A 161 -18.30 2.81 -10.48
C ALA A 161 -17.98 4.09 -11.26
N ARG A 162 -18.71 5.17 -10.91
CA ARG A 162 -18.40 6.54 -11.31
C ARG A 162 -17.54 7.20 -10.24
N VAL A 163 -16.38 7.72 -10.62
CA VAL A 163 -15.35 8.21 -9.71
C VAL A 163 -15.21 9.73 -9.82
N ALA A 164 -15.48 10.43 -8.71
CA ALA A 164 -15.06 11.81 -8.51
C ALA A 164 -13.78 11.82 -7.65
N ALA A 165 -12.71 12.40 -8.16
CA ALA A 165 -11.39 12.38 -7.54
C ALA A 165 -10.95 13.79 -7.14
N VAL A 166 -10.62 13.97 -5.85
CA VAL A 166 -10.19 15.25 -5.27
C VAL A 166 -8.68 15.25 -5.06
N ALA A 167 -7.98 16.20 -5.66
CA ALA A 167 -6.55 16.42 -5.46
C ALA A 167 -6.16 17.87 -5.79
N SER A 168 -4.87 18.21 -5.67
CA SER A 168 -4.34 19.50 -6.10
C SER A 168 -4.33 19.65 -7.63
N ALA A 169 -4.28 20.88 -8.11
CA ALA A 169 -4.20 21.22 -9.55
C ALA A 169 -3.14 20.42 -10.31
N ARG A 170 -1.97 20.21 -9.71
CA ARG A 170 -0.83 19.47 -10.33
C ARG A 170 -1.12 18.00 -10.65
N ASN A 171 -2.10 17.39 -9.99
CA ASN A 171 -2.43 15.97 -10.14
C ASN A 171 -3.65 15.74 -11.04
N GLN A 172 -4.32 16.79 -11.56
CA GLN A 172 -5.57 16.65 -12.28
C GLN A 172 -5.44 15.80 -13.55
N ASP A 173 -4.32 15.93 -14.28
CA ASP A 173 -4.09 15.14 -15.49
C ASP A 173 -3.88 13.66 -15.13
N LEU A 174 -3.07 13.36 -14.12
CA LEU A 174 -2.90 12.01 -13.60
C LEU A 174 -4.25 11.35 -13.23
N LEU A 175 -5.15 12.10 -12.56
CA LEU A 175 -6.46 11.55 -12.17
C LEU A 175 -7.31 11.17 -13.39
N ARG A 176 -7.27 12.01 -14.46
CA ARG A 176 -7.98 11.73 -15.72
C ARG A 176 -7.40 10.50 -16.42
N ASP A 177 -6.06 10.43 -16.50
CA ASP A 177 -5.36 9.30 -17.13
C ASP A 177 -5.64 7.97 -16.41
N LEU A 178 -5.85 8.01 -15.09
CA LEU A 178 -6.25 6.84 -14.29
C LEU A 178 -7.74 6.49 -14.43
N GLY A 179 -8.52 7.31 -15.14
CA GLY A 179 -9.92 7.04 -15.48
C GLY A 179 -10.96 7.69 -14.56
N ALA A 180 -10.59 8.69 -13.75
CA ALA A 180 -11.59 9.43 -12.96
C ALA A 180 -12.57 10.16 -13.89
N ASP A 181 -13.87 10.02 -13.62
CA ASP A 181 -14.94 10.65 -14.42
C ASP A 181 -15.02 12.15 -14.11
N GLU A 182 -14.68 12.55 -12.91
CA GLU A 182 -14.69 13.94 -12.46
C GLU A 182 -13.45 14.21 -11.60
N CYS A 183 -12.76 15.31 -11.89
CA CYS A 183 -11.55 15.71 -11.17
C CYS A 183 -11.76 17.07 -10.52
N LEU A 184 -11.66 17.12 -9.20
CA LEU A 184 -11.93 18.29 -8.36
C LEU A 184 -10.63 18.82 -7.77
N ASP A 185 -10.38 20.12 -7.97
CA ASP A 185 -9.28 20.80 -7.28
C ASP A 185 -9.81 21.37 -5.95
N TYR A 186 -9.32 20.83 -4.84
CA TYR A 186 -9.74 21.27 -3.49
C TYR A 186 -9.44 22.74 -3.19
N ALA A 187 -8.56 23.40 -3.97
CA ALA A 187 -8.28 24.83 -3.82
C ALA A 187 -9.35 25.72 -4.47
N ARG A 188 -10.13 25.15 -5.41
CA ARG A 188 -11.15 25.87 -6.18
C ARG A 188 -12.57 25.47 -5.82
N GLU A 189 -12.76 24.24 -5.39
CA GLU A 189 -14.08 23.69 -5.13
C GLU A 189 -14.11 22.87 -3.83
N ASP A 190 -15.15 23.15 -3.03
CA ASP A 190 -15.43 22.38 -1.82
C ASP A 190 -16.45 21.28 -2.12
N PHE A 191 -15.99 20.04 -2.21
CA PHE A 191 -16.85 18.89 -2.47
C PHE A 191 -17.93 18.67 -1.40
N ALA A 192 -17.72 19.11 -0.15
CA ALA A 192 -18.68 18.97 0.94
C ALA A 192 -19.96 19.82 0.73
N ARG A 193 -19.94 20.78 -0.19
CA ARG A 193 -21.12 21.54 -0.58
C ARG A 193 -22.05 20.83 -1.57
N ARG A 194 -21.65 19.63 -2.01
CA ARG A 194 -22.42 18.81 -2.97
C ARG A 194 -23.36 17.87 -2.21
N GLU A 195 -24.52 18.34 -1.85
CA GLU A 195 -25.52 17.55 -1.15
C GLU A 195 -25.90 16.27 -1.91
N ARG A 196 -25.88 15.12 -1.22
CA ARG A 196 -26.29 13.79 -1.72
C ARG A 196 -25.72 13.40 -3.09
N ALA A 197 -24.53 13.87 -3.41
CA ALA A 197 -23.94 13.65 -4.72
C ALA A 197 -23.25 12.28 -4.86
N PHE A 198 -22.94 11.59 -3.74
CA PHE A 198 -22.14 10.38 -3.70
C PHE A 198 -22.78 9.30 -2.86
N ASP A 199 -22.63 8.03 -3.28
CA ASP A 199 -23.06 6.86 -2.52
C ASP A 199 -22.03 6.44 -1.47
N ALA A 200 -20.77 6.81 -1.68
CA ALA A 200 -19.67 6.56 -0.77
C ALA A 200 -18.60 7.66 -0.90
N ILE A 201 -17.95 7.96 0.22
CA ILE A 201 -16.78 8.86 0.28
C ILE A 201 -15.62 8.08 0.89
N LEU A 202 -14.50 8.04 0.18
CA LEU A 202 -13.23 7.51 0.67
C LEU A 202 -12.35 8.69 1.05
N ASP A 203 -12.23 8.97 2.35
CA ASP A 203 -11.39 10.06 2.84
C ASP A 203 -9.99 9.54 3.20
N LEU A 204 -9.04 9.80 2.31
CA LEU A 204 -7.63 9.38 2.46
C LEU A 204 -6.75 10.48 3.08
N VAL A 205 -7.31 11.68 3.27
CA VAL A 205 -6.67 12.83 3.90
C VAL A 205 -7.62 13.40 4.93
N PRO A 206 -7.58 12.93 6.19
CA PRO A 206 -8.52 13.31 7.23
C PRO A 206 -8.29 14.76 7.67
N ASN A 207 -8.62 15.72 6.81
CA ASN A 207 -8.54 17.15 7.05
C ASN A 207 -9.90 17.78 7.37
N ARG A 208 -10.96 16.96 7.49
CA ARG A 208 -12.32 17.38 7.83
C ARG A 208 -12.90 16.50 8.93
N SER A 209 -13.87 17.02 9.67
CA SER A 209 -14.65 16.22 10.61
C SER A 209 -15.66 15.35 9.88
N PHE A 210 -15.96 14.16 10.40
CA PHE A 210 -16.95 13.25 9.81
C PHE A 210 -18.32 13.89 9.53
N PRO A 211 -18.88 14.78 10.40
CA PRO A 211 -20.16 15.46 10.10
C PRO A 211 -20.10 16.45 8.92
N SER A 212 -18.90 16.80 8.44
CA SER A 212 -18.71 17.76 7.34
C SER A 212 -18.36 17.08 6.00
N CYS A 213 -18.40 15.76 5.94
CA CYS A 213 -18.30 14.95 4.73
C CYS A 213 -19.69 14.39 4.34
#